data_a0706f747bf758d413b5337eee7af77e
#
_entry.id   a0706f747bf758d413b5337eee7af77e
#
_cell.length_a   1.000
_cell.length_b   1.000
_cell.length_c   1.000
_cell.angle_alpha   90.00
_cell.angle_beta   90.00
_cell.angle_gamma   90.00
#
_symmetry.space_group_name_H-M   'P 1'
#
loop_
_entity.id
_entity.type
_entity.pdbx_description
1 polymer ?
#
loop_
_entity_poly.entity_id
_entity_poly.type
_entity_poly.pdbx_seq_one_letter_code
_entity_poly.pdbx_strand_id
1 'polypeptide(L)'
;MRAVTVLSDLADLVPDARTRLNGVARVTPVELNQRLTDATGCEVWLKREDLQPVRSYKLRGAYNLISQLSPEALEAGVVCASAGNHGQGVAFAAAALGISAVVYVPTTTPRQKRDRIHALGRGHAQLVMEGSTYDQASEAAARFAAETGRTVVPAFNDPRTAAGQGTAIAEAVEQLGSVPDVVVLPVGGGGLMSGAAAWLRTHHPQVRIIGVEPDGAPCVAAAISAGRPFPLTNIDTFVDGAAVSLVGDYTFEVIREAEIELTRIPEGQVCSEMLEMYQSDGIIAEPAGALAAAALPTGGVGSRVHIPHGSRVLSIVSGGNNDVARYADVVERSLLHEGRKHYFLVNFPQEPGALRRFLD
;
A
#
# COMPACT_ATOMS: atom_id res chain seq x y z
N MET A 1 -18.33 -14.02 27.80
CA MET A 1 -17.13 -13.17 27.68
C MET A 1 -16.50 -13.48 26.35
N ARG A 2 -16.35 -12.49 25.47
CA ARG A 2 -15.55 -12.66 24.24
C ARG A 2 -14.09 -12.92 24.67
N ALA A 3 -13.43 -13.90 24.08
CA ALA A 3 -12.00 -14.05 24.28
C ALA A 3 -11.31 -12.77 23.77
N VAL A 4 -10.47 -12.18 24.59
CA VAL A 4 -9.66 -11.03 24.21
C VAL A 4 -8.57 -11.54 23.26
N THR A 5 -8.60 -11.09 22.02
CA THR A 5 -7.66 -11.51 20.97
C THR A 5 -7.02 -10.27 20.32
N VAL A 6 -5.91 -10.45 19.64
CA VAL A 6 -5.24 -9.32 18.96
C VAL A 6 -6.17 -8.65 17.92
N LEU A 7 -7.09 -9.41 17.32
CA LEU A 7 -8.11 -8.88 16.41
C LEU A 7 -9.12 -7.98 17.12
N SER A 8 -9.69 -8.45 18.24
CA SER A 8 -10.69 -7.67 18.99
C SER A 8 -10.08 -6.37 19.54
N ASP A 9 -8.88 -6.45 20.09
CA ASP A 9 -8.19 -5.29 20.63
C ASP A 9 -7.92 -4.23 19.54
N LEU A 10 -7.49 -4.67 18.35
CA LEU A 10 -7.27 -3.74 17.23
C LEU A 10 -8.60 -3.17 16.71
N ALA A 11 -9.64 -3.97 16.60
CA ALA A 11 -10.95 -3.53 16.14
C ALA A 11 -11.53 -2.42 17.02
N ASP A 12 -11.37 -2.55 18.33
CA ASP A 12 -11.84 -1.58 19.34
C ASP A 12 -11.12 -0.22 19.24
N LEU A 13 -9.92 -0.16 18.64
CA LEU A 13 -9.20 1.08 18.42
C LEU A 13 -9.68 1.87 17.17
N VAL A 14 -10.39 1.23 16.23
CA VAL A 14 -10.79 1.84 14.96
C VAL A 14 -11.80 3.00 15.13
N PRO A 15 -12.85 2.91 15.97
CA PRO A 15 -13.78 4.00 16.23
C PRO A 15 -13.11 5.26 16.78
N ASP A 16 -12.20 5.10 17.72
CA ASP A 16 -11.43 6.19 18.30
C ASP A 16 -10.47 6.83 17.27
N ALA A 17 -9.82 6.00 16.45
CA ALA A 17 -8.99 6.47 15.34
C ALA A 17 -9.82 7.31 14.36
N ARG A 18 -11.05 6.88 14.06
CA ARG A 18 -11.96 7.63 13.19
C ARG A 18 -12.33 8.98 13.79
N THR A 19 -12.59 9.03 15.09
CA THR A 19 -12.87 10.30 15.79
C THR A 19 -11.69 11.27 15.68
N ARG A 20 -10.45 10.79 15.89
CA ARG A 20 -9.23 11.61 15.75
C ARG A 20 -8.99 12.11 14.32
N LEU A 21 -9.38 11.33 13.32
CA LEU A 21 -9.20 11.65 11.90
C LEU A 21 -10.27 12.60 11.34
N ASN A 22 -11.31 12.89 12.11
CA ASN A 22 -12.37 13.81 11.68
C ASN A 22 -11.80 15.22 11.42
N GLY A 23 -12.09 15.76 10.23
CA GLY A 23 -11.54 17.04 9.78
C GLY A 23 -10.07 17.00 9.31
N VAL A 24 -9.39 15.87 9.42
CA VAL A 24 -7.98 15.66 9.01
C VAL A 24 -7.90 14.81 7.74
N ALA A 25 -8.42 13.60 7.80
CA ALA A 25 -8.57 12.76 6.61
C ALA A 25 -9.84 13.16 5.86
N ARG A 26 -9.77 13.19 4.55
CA ARG A 26 -10.98 13.35 3.72
C ARG A 26 -11.83 12.09 3.78
N VAL A 27 -13.14 12.26 3.82
CA VAL A 27 -14.07 11.17 3.49
C VAL A 27 -14.01 11.02 1.97
N THR A 28 -13.15 10.11 1.51
CA THR A 28 -12.96 9.86 0.07
C THR A 28 -14.14 9.07 -0.48
N PRO A 29 -14.50 9.26 -1.76
CA PRO A 29 -15.66 8.58 -2.31
C PRO A 29 -15.46 7.05 -2.43
N VAL A 30 -16.60 6.34 -2.43
CA VAL A 30 -16.72 4.95 -2.88
C VAL A 30 -17.52 5.00 -4.17
N GLU A 31 -16.92 4.60 -5.28
CA GLU A 31 -17.47 4.74 -6.62
C GLU A 31 -17.63 3.38 -7.30
N LEU A 32 -18.78 3.13 -7.95
CA LEU A 32 -18.95 1.98 -8.80
C LEU A 32 -18.03 2.11 -10.02
N ASN A 33 -17.18 1.12 -10.25
CA ASN A 33 -16.35 1.06 -11.45
C ASN A 33 -17.03 0.21 -12.52
N GLN A 34 -17.55 0.86 -13.56
CA GLN A 34 -18.33 0.17 -14.60
C GLN A 34 -17.48 -0.82 -15.40
N ARG A 35 -16.25 -0.45 -15.76
CA ARG A 35 -15.32 -1.32 -16.52
C ARG A 35 -15.06 -2.64 -15.79
N LEU A 36 -14.70 -2.55 -14.50
CA LEU A 36 -14.46 -3.75 -13.69
C LEU A 36 -15.76 -4.54 -13.44
N THR A 37 -16.88 -3.84 -13.27
CA THR A 37 -18.20 -4.48 -13.12
C THR A 37 -18.55 -5.31 -14.34
N ASP A 38 -18.42 -4.73 -15.54
CA ASP A 38 -18.71 -5.43 -16.80
C ASP A 38 -17.73 -6.59 -17.05
N ALA A 39 -16.46 -6.39 -16.73
CA ALA A 39 -15.43 -7.40 -16.94
C ALA A 39 -15.52 -8.60 -15.99
N THR A 40 -15.99 -8.38 -14.75
CA THR A 40 -16.04 -9.42 -13.71
C THR A 40 -17.43 -10.06 -13.56
N GLY A 41 -18.48 -9.36 -13.99
CA GLY A 41 -19.85 -9.70 -13.66
C GLY A 41 -20.22 -9.54 -12.19
N CYS A 42 -19.47 -8.72 -11.46
CA CYS A 42 -19.67 -8.37 -10.05
C CYS A 42 -19.94 -6.86 -9.93
N GLU A 43 -20.61 -6.40 -8.88
CA GLU A 43 -20.67 -4.98 -8.57
C GLU A 43 -19.32 -4.56 -7.94
N VAL A 44 -18.42 -3.93 -8.69
CA VAL A 44 -17.09 -3.53 -8.20
C VAL A 44 -17.07 -2.07 -7.78
N TRP A 45 -16.86 -1.84 -6.50
CA TRP A 45 -16.78 -0.53 -5.87
C TRP A 45 -15.33 -0.20 -5.48
N LEU A 46 -14.87 0.99 -5.82
CA LEU A 46 -13.52 1.47 -5.53
C LEU A 46 -13.54 2.53 -4.42
N LYS A 47 -12.88 2.26 -3.30
CA LYS A 47 -12.57 3.28 -2.27
C LYS A 47 -11.36 4.08 -2.72
N ARG A 48 -11.53 5.37 -2.94
CA ARG A 48 -10.58 6.26 -3.61
C ARG A 48 -9.61 6.96 -2.63
N GLU A 49 -8.73 6.20 -1.98
CA GLU A 49 -7.72 6.77 -1.06
C GLU A 49 -6.60 7.55 -1.78
N ASP A 50 -6.46 7.41 -3.08
CA ASP A 50 -5.64 8.27 -3.94
C ASP A 50 -6.08 9.75 -3.93
N LEU A 51 -7.31 10.05 -3.51
CA LEU A 51 -7.85 11.40 -3.39
C LEU A 51 -7.60 12.06 -2.03
N GLN A 52 -6.91 11.41 -1.10
CA GLN A 52 -6.47 12.03 0.14
C GLN A 52 -5.48 13.20 -0.12
N PRO A 53 -5.32 14.17 0.81
CA PRO A 53 -4.37 15.28 0.66
C PRO A 53 -2.94 14.84 0.33
N VAL A 54 -2.51 13.69 0.88
CA VAL A 54 -1.21 13.08 0.62
C VAL A 54 -1.25 12.06 -0.53
N ARG A 55 -2.39 11.95 -1.22
CA ARG A 55 -2.65 11.00 -2.31
C ARG A 55 -2.44 9.53 -1.92
N SER A 56 -2.68 9.17 -0.67
CA SER A 56 -2.71 7.79 -0.17
C SER A 56 -3.37 7.70 1.20
N TYR A 57 -3.81 6.51 1.58
CA TYR A 57 -4.39 6.23 2.90
C TYR A 57 -3.41 6.42 4.08
N LYS A 58 -2.10 6.49 3.81
CA LYS A 58 -1.03 6.47 4.84
C LYS A 58 -1.14 7.60 5.86
N LEU A 59 -1.74 8.73 5.51
CA LEU A 59 -1.97 9.81 6.48
C LEU A 59 -2.82 9.36 7.68
N ARG A 60 -3.77 8.43 7.46
CA ARG A 60 -4.70 7.97 8.50
C ARG A 60 -3.95 7.35 9.68
N GLY A 61 -3.07 6.39 9.41
CA GLY A 61 -2.28 5.74 10.44
C GLY A 61 -1.19 6.64 11.04
N ALA A 62 -0.52 7.43 10.20
CA ALA A 62 0.51 8.36 10.68
C ALA A 62 -0.08 9.40 11.66
N TYR A 63 -1.17 10.05 11.28
CA TYR A 63 -1.83 11.02 12.13
C TYR A 63 -2.42 10.37 13.40
N ASN A 64 -3.11 9.23 13.26
CA ASN A 64 -3.69 8.55 14.40
C ASN A 64 -2.66 8.13 15.45
N LEU A 65 -1.47 7.67 15.02
CA LEU A 65 -0.41 7.35 15.96
C LEU A 65 0.13 8.62 16.63
N ILE A 66 0.52 9.62 15.84
CA ILE A 66 1.20 10.82 16.34
C ILE A 66 0.28 11.60 17.29
N SER A 67 -1.00 11.73 17.00
CA SER A 67 -1.97 12.46 17.83
C SER A 67 -2.22 11.84 19.21
N GLN A 68 -1.70 10.62 19.46
CA GLN A 68 -1.81 9.91 20.75
C GLN A 68 -0.53 9.93 21.58
N LEU A 69 0.50 10.62 21.11
CA LEU A 69 1.75 10.78 21.85
C LEU A 69 1.56 11.70 23.05
N SER A 70 2.35 11.50 24.10
CA SER A 70 2.34 12.39 25.25
C SER A 70 2.82 13.80 24.88
N PRO A 71 2.47 14.84 25.65
CA PRO A 71 2.94 16.20 25.40
C PRO A 71 4.48 16.29 25.26
N GLU A 72 5.22 15.54 26.08
CA GLU A 72 6.68 15.51 26.07
C GLU A 72 7.20 14.85 24.78
N ALA A 73 6.57 13.78 24.30
CA ALA A 73 6.93 13.12 23.05
C ALA A 73 6.60 13.99 21.84
N LEU A 74 5.48 14.75 21.88
CA LEU A 74 5.12 15.72 20.83
C LEU A 74 6.12 16.89 20.80
N GLU A 75 6.59 17.38 21.95
CA GLU A 75 7.61 18.42 22.05
C GLU A 75 8.96 17.94 21.50
N ALA A 76 9.39 16.72 21.82
CA ALA A 76 10.58 16.11 21.26
C ALA A 76 10.45 15.92 19.73
N GLY A 77 9.23 15.67 19.25
CA GLY A 77 8.91 15.45 17.86
C GLY A 77 9.05 13.99 17.41
N VAL A 78 8.87 13.77 16.12
CA VAL A 78 8.83 12.41 15.55
C VAL A 78 9.89 12.21 14.47
N VAL A 79 10.18 10.95 14.17
CA VAL A 79 11.08 10.56 13.08
C VAL A 79 10.53 9.34 12.34
N CYS A 80 10.76 9.28 11.03
CA CYS A 80 10.50 8.08 10.23
C CYS A 80 11.53 7.93 9.10
N ALA A 81 11.62 6.72 8.55
CA ALA A 81 12.36 6.47 7.32
C ALA A 81 11.34 6.09 6.23
N SER A 82 11.15 6.97 5.25
CA SER A 82 10.32 6.68 4.07
C SER A 82 10.41 7.77 3.03
N ALA A 83 10.76 7.41 1.80
CA ALA A 83 10.70 8.32 0.64
C ALA A 83 9.31 8.35 -0.02
N GLY A 84 8.38 7.47 0.39
CA GLY A 84 7.06 7.28 -0.23
C GLY A 84 5.91 7.82 0.61
N ASN A 85 4.78 7.14 0.51
CA ASN A 85 3.49 7.52 1.10
C ASN A 85 3.53 7.73 2.62
N HIS A 86 4.32 6.90 3.33
CA HIS A 86 4.42 7.03 4.79
C HIS A 86 5.14 8.32 5.20
N GLY A 87 6.30 8.63 4.58
CA GLY A 87 7.01 9.88 4.84
C GLY A 87 6.15 11.11 4.55
N GLN A 88 5.35 11.08 3.47
CA GLN A 88 4.38 12.13 3.16
C GLN A 88 3.27 12.22 4.22
N GLY A 89 2.78 11.06 4.71
CA GLY A 89 1.78 10.99 5.78
C GLY A 89 2.29 11.58 7.09
N VAL A 90 3.54 11.26 7.47
CA VAL A 90 4.18 11.80 8.69
C VAL A 90 4.42 13.31 8.54
N ALA A 91 4.92 13.78 7.39
CA ALA A 91 5.13 15.20 7.14
C ALA A 91 3.82 16.00 7.22
N PHE A 92 2.75 15.47 6.63
CA PHE A 92 1.41 16.07 6.71
C PHE A 92 0.88 16.09 8.15
N ALA A 93 1.01 14.99 8.88
CA ALA A 93 0.55 14.88 10.26
C ALA A 93 1.32 15.86 11.17
N ALA A 94 2.62 15.98 11.00
CA ALA A 94 3.45 16.94 11.74
C ALA A 94 2.98 18.38 11.51
N ALA A 95 2.73 18.76 10.25
CA ALA A 95 2.20 20.09 9.92
C ALA A 95 0.80 20.33 10.50
N ALA A 96 -0.07 19.31 10.49
CA ALA A 96 -1.42 19.42 11.03
C ALA A 96 -1.44 19.55 12.57
N LEU A 97 -0.48 18.94 13.26
CA LEU A 97 -0.34 18.98 14.72
C LEU A 97 0.60 20.07 15.21
N GLY A 98 1.28 20.78 14.33
CA GLY A 98 2.24 21.84 14.69
C GLY A 98 3.52 21.33 15.37
N ILE A 99 3.92 20.07 15.13
CA ILE A 99 5.09 19.45 15.74
C ILE A 99 6.25 19.30 14.75
N SER A 100 7.45 19.01 15.27
CA SER A 100 8.63 18.74 14.44
C SER A 100 8.69 17.28 13.99
N ALA A 101 8.92 17.04 12.71
CA ALA A 101 9.22 15.71 12.16
C ALA A 101 10.56 15.70 11.43
N VAL A 102 11.27 14.57 11.48
CA VAL A 102 12.45 14.31 10.65
C VAL A 102 12.16 13.08 9.79
N VAL A 103 12.32 13.24 8.47
CA VAL A 103 12.06 12.18 7.50
C VAL A 103 13.38 11.78 6.84
N TYR A 104 13.85 10.58 7.15
CA TYR A 104 15.05 9.99 6.54
C TYR A 104 14.70 9.33 5.22
N VAL A 105 15.53 9.59 4.20
CA VAL A 105 15.37 9.00 2.87
C VAL A 105 16.74 8.62 2.30
N PRO A 106 16.83 7.59 1.45
CA PRO A 106 18.07 7.31 0.72
C PRO A 106 18.54 8.51 -0.13
N THR A 107 19.85 8.64 -0.30
CA THR A 107 20.45 9.68 -1.16
C THR A 107 20.00 9.59 -2.61
N THR A 108 19.56 8.40 -3.04
CA THR A 108 19.04 8.12 -4.38
C THR A 108 17.57 8.55 -4.58
N THR A 109 16.91 9.07 -3.53
CA THR A 109 15.49 9.44 -3.59
C THR A 109 15.24 10.54 -4.64
N PRO A 110 14.30 10.32 -5.59
CA PRO A 110 13.99 11.30 -6.63
C PRO A 110 13.55 12.65 -6.06
N ARG A 111 13.92 13.73 -6.77
CA ARG A 111 13.59 15.10 -6.38
C ARG A 111 12.08 15.30 -6.16
N GLN A 112 11.24 14.76 -7.04
CA GLN A 112 9.79 14.86 -6.95
C GLN A 112 9.24 14.34 -5.60
N LYS A 113 9.76 13.19 -5.10
CA LYS A 113 9.35 12.64 -3.80
C LYS A 113 9.78 13.53 -2.65
N ARG A 114 11.01 14.10 -2.73
CA ARG A 114 11.54 15.03 -1.72
C ARG A 114 10.74 16.33 -1.66
N ASP A 115 10.48 16.94 -2.82
CA ASP A 115 9.71 18.18 -2.94
C ASP A 115 8.30 18.00 -2.38
N ARG A 116 7.71 16.82 -2.58
CA ARG A 116 6.37 16.50 -2.05
C ARG A 116 6.34 16.41 -0.53
N ILE A 117 7.34 15.77 0.10
CA ILE A 117 7.48 15.73 1.57
C ILE A 117 7.62 17.15 2.13
N HIS A 118 8.47 17.99 1.52
CA HIS A 118 8.62 19.40 1.92
C HIS A 118 7.32 20.18 1.83
N ALA A 119 6.61 20.07 0.71
CA ALA A 119 5.35 20.78 0.49
C ALA A 119 4.28 20.39 1.51
N LEU A 120 4.17 19.12 1.84
CA LEU A 120 3.20 18.61 2.80
C LEU A 120 3.58 18.96 4.25
N GLY A 121 4.88 19.00 4.55
CA GLY A 121 5.39 19.33 5.87
C GLY A 121 5.27 20.80 6.26
N ARG A 122 5.07 21.72 5.30
CA ARG A 122 4.85 23.17 5.53
C ARG A 122 5.81 23.80 6.55
N GLY A 123 7.08 23.39 6.53
CA GLY A 123 8.09 23.83 7.48
C GLY A 123 8.21 22.98 8.77
N HIS A 124 7.31 22.05 9.02
CA HIS A 124 7.32 21.16 10.18
C HIS A 124 8.10 19.85 9.93
N ALA A 125 8.43 19.54 8.69
CA ALA A 125 9.18 18.34 8.33
C ALA A 125 10.56 18.68 7.78
N GLN A 126 11.61 18.22 8.44
CA GLN A 126 12.97 18.22 7.94
C GLN A 126 13.25 16.94 7.18
N LEU A 127 13.83 17.05 5.98
CA LEU A 127 14.26 15.90 5.19
C LEU A 127 15.77 15.68 5.40
N VAL A 128 16.15 14.44 5.73
CA VAL A 128 17.56 14.02 5.84
C VAL A 128 17.81 12.93 4.81
N MET A 129 18.81 13.16 3.95
CA MET A 129 19.27 12.19 2.96
C MET A 129 20.48 11.44 3.51
N GLU A 130 20.31 10.18 3.89
CA GLU A 130 21.37 9.35 4.47
C GLU A 130 21.27 7.90 4.00
N GLY A 131 22.43 7.32 3.67
CA GLY A 131 22.51 5.98 3.10
C GLY A 131 22.10 5.90 1.63
N SER A 132 22.38 4.78 0.99
CA SER A 132 22.04 4.50 -0.40
C SER A 132 20.80 3.59 -0.55
N THR A 133 20.39 2.93 0.55
CA THR A 133 19.24 2.02 0.62
C THR A 133 18.24 2.45 1.68
N TYR A 134 17.03 1.88 1.60
CA TYR A 134 16.01 2.07 2.63
C TYR A 134 16.48 1.61 4.01
N ASP A 135 17.15 0.46 4.09
CA ASP A 135 17.61 -0.10 5.38
C ASP A 135 18.62 0.83 6.05
N GLN A 136 19.57 1.39 5.30
CA GLN A 136 20.53 2.35 5.82
C GLN A 136 19.86 3.64 6.32
N ALA A 137 18.90 4.16 5.57
CA ALA A 137 18.12 5.33 6.00
C ALA A 137 17.29 5.01 7.27
N SER A 138 16.74 3.81 7.37
CA SER A 138 15.96 3.33 8.53
C SER A 138 16.85 3.18 9.78
N GLU A 139 18.04 2.62 9.64
CA GLU A 139 19.03 2.53 10.72
C GLU A 139 19.46 3.92 11.20
N ALA A 140 19.70 4.86 10.28
CA ALA A 140 20.03 6.23 10.61
C ALA A 140 18.90 6.93 11.38
N ALA A 141 17.66 6.75 10.95
CA ALA A 141 16.48 7.25 11.65
C ALA A 141 16.36 6.69 13.08
N ALA A 142 16.62 5.38 13.24
CA ALA A 142 16.56 4.72 14.55
C ALA A 142 17.67 5.24 15.49
N ARG A 143 18.90 5.40 14.99
CA ARG A 143 20.00 6.02 15.79
C ARG A 143 19.64 7.44 16.22
N PHE A 144 19.16 8.26 15.29
CA PHE A 144 18.74 9.63 15.59
C PHE A 144 17.60 9.68 16.61
N ALA A 145 16.64 8.77 16.55
CA ALA A 145 15.58 8.66 17.55
C ALA A 145 16.15 8.40 18.95
N ALA A 146 17.09 7.43 19.06
CA ALA A 146 17.70 7.07 20.32
C ALA A 146 18.52 8.22 20.92
N GLU A 147 19.22 9.02 20.09
CA GLU A 147 20.04 10.14 20.53
C GLU A 147 19.22 11.37 20.93
N THR A 148 18.05 11.57 20.31
CA THR A 148 17.26 12.80 20.48
C THR A 148 15.98 12.62 21.29
N GLY A 149 15.62 11.38 21.67
CA GLY A 149 14.36 11.08 22.35
C GLY A 149 13.11 11.20 21.47
N ARG A 150 13.27 11.38 20.14
CA ARG A 150 12.16 11.45 19.20
C ARG A 150 11.46 10.11 19.03
N THR A 151 10.14 10.16 18.85
CA THR A 151 9.35 8.94 18.63
C THR A 151 9.48 8.47 17.19
N VAL A 152 9.86 7.21 16.97
CA VAL A 152 9.80 6.57 15.66
C VAL A 152 8.34 6.31 15.28
N VAL A 153 7.93 6.75 14.08
CA VAL A 153 6.59 6.48 13.53
C VAL A 153 6.70 5.33 12.52
N PRO A 154 6.30 4.10 12.89
CA PRO A 154 6.39 2.95 11.99
C PRO A 154 5.31 3.01 10.91
N ALA A 155 5.66 2.54 9.69
CA ALA A 155 4.78 2.61 8.52
C ALA A 155 3.58 1.65 8.59
N PHE A 156 3.64 0.60 9.44
CA PHE A 156 2.62 -0.44 9.55
C PHE A 156 2.63 -1.22 10.89
N ASN A 157 3.80 -1.44 11.50
CA ASN A 157 3.96 -2.37 12.63
C ASN A 157 3.68 -1.70 13.99
N ASP A 158 2.48 -1.13 14.14
CA ASP A 158 1.99 -0.52 15.38
C ASP A 158 0.45 -0.55 15.38
N PRO A 159 -0.21 -0.95 16.49
CA PRO A 159 -1.67 -1.03 16.56
C PRO A 159 -2.37 0.30 16.27
N ARG A 160 -1.79 1.42 16.68
CA ARG A 160 -2.33 2.77 16.41
C ARG A 160 -2.26 3.10 14.92
N THR A 161 -1.15 2.73 14.25
CA THR A 161 -1.03 2.88 12.79
C THR A 161 -2.06 2.00 12.09
N ALA A 162 -2.16 0.72 12.45
CA ALA A 162 -3.11 -0.21 11.85
C ALA A 162 -4.58 0.20 12.05
N ALA A 163 -4.94 0.65 13.26
CA ALA A 163 -6.28 1.16 13.56
C ALA A 163 -6.65 2.37 12.69
N GLY A 164 -5.71 3.32 12.52
CA GLY A 164 -5.90 4.46 11.63
C GLY A 164 -6.17 4.03 10.20
N GLN A 165 -5.42 3.04 9.69
CA GLN A 165 -5.62 2.50 8.33
C GLN A 165 -6.97 1.77 8.18
N GLY A 166 -7.40 1.04 9.21
CA GLY A 166 -8.69 0.33 9.25
C GLY A 166 -9.89 1.25 9.07
N THR A 167 -9.77 2.52 9.44
CA THR A 167 -10.84 3.53 9.27
C THR A 167 -11.27 3.69 7.82
N ALA A 168 -10.37 3.43 6.84
CA ALA A 168 -10.71 3.55 5.42
C ALA A 168 -11.78 2.52 5.01
N ILE A 169 -11.71 1.30 5.53
CA ILE A 169 -12.67 0.24 5.22
C ILE A 169 -13.96 0.40 6.01
N ALA A 170 -13.88 0.79 7.29
CA ALA A 170 -15.07 1.11 8.08
C ALA A 170 -15.89 2.23 7.42
N GLU A 171 -15.23 3.29 6.96
CA GLU A 171 -15.83 4.40 6.21
C GLU A 171 -16.45 3.91 4.88
N ALA A 172 -15.75 3.04 4.14
CA ALA A 172 -16.23 2.55 2.86
C ALA A 172 -17.48 1.68 2.98
N VAL A 173 -17.54 0.79 3.98
CA VAL A 173 -18.73 -0.06 4.22
C VAL A 173 -19.95 0.79 4.59
N GLU A 174 -19.77 1.83 5.39
CA GLU A 174 -20.86 2.77 5.68
C GLU A 174 -21.34 3.53 4.45
N GLN A 175 -20.41 4.01 3.60
CA GLN A 175 -20.75 4.71 2.36
C GLN A 175 -21.52 3.83 1.37
N LEU A 176 -21.21 2.53 1.31
CA LEU A 176 -21.96 1.56 0.51
C LEU A 176 -23.40 1.38 0.98
N GLY A 177 -23.71 1.66 2.24
CA GLY A 177 -25.03 1.43 2.84
C GLY A 177 -25.41 -0.04 2.94
N SER A 178 -24.50 -0.95 2.60
CA SER A 178 -24.68 -2.42 2.65
C SER A 178 -23.32 -3.09 2.78
N VAL A 179 -23.30 -4.28 3.40
CA VAL A 179 -22.08 -5.04 3.60
C VAL A 179 -21.65 -5.68 2.27
N PRO A 180 -20.40 -5.50 1.81
CA PRO A 180 -19.91 -6.19 0.62
C PRO A 180 -19.73 -7.69 0.89
N ASP A 181 -19.82 -8.51 -0.16
CA ASP A 181 -19.53 -9.94 -0.08
C ASP A 181 -18.03 -10.20 0.02
N VAL A 182 -17.24 -9.38 -0.71
CA VAL A 182 -15.79 -9.52 -0.82
C VAL A 182 -15.11 -8.16 -0.65
N VAL A 183 -14.03 -8.13 0.13
CA VAL A 183 -13.13 -6.98 0.23
C VAL A 183 -11.75 -7.38 -0.27
N VAL A 184 -11.19 -6.60 -1.22
CA VAL A 184 -9.90 -6.86 -1.85
C VAL A 184 -8.94 -5.72 -1.54
N LEU A 185 -7.80 -6.01 -0.91
CA LEU A 185 -6.87 -5.01 -0.40
C LEU A 185 -5.43 -5.31 -0.80
N PRO A 186 -4.60 -4.28 -1.12
CA PRO A 186 -3.17 -4.47 -1.33
C PRO A 186 -2.47 -4.75 0.00
N VAL A 187 -1.47 -5.62 -0.04
CA VAL A 187 -0.68 -6.01 1.13
C VAL A 187 0.80 -5.79 0.85
N GLY A 188 1.44 -5.02 1.74
CA GLY A 188 2.87 -4.95 1.91
C GLY A 188 3.21 -5.35 3.35
N GLY A 189 3.66 -4.43 4.22
CA GLY A 189 3.94 -4.70 5.63
C GLY A 189 2.72 -5.02 6.52
N GLY A 190 1.52 -5.09 5.96
CA GLY A 190 0.30 -5.58 6.62
C GLY A 190 -0.55 -4.55 7.35
N GLY A 191 -0.13 -3.27 7.48
CA GLY A 191 -0.85 -2.30 8.33
C GLY A 191 -2.29 -2.01 7.91
N LEU A 192 -2.57 -1.81 6.60
CA LEU A 192 -3.93 -1.62 6.08
C LEU A 192 -4.75 -2.90 6.26
N MET A 193 -4.18 -4.03 5.88
CA MET A 193 -4.83 -5.33 5.97
C MET A 193 -5.20 -5.68 7.42
N SER A 194 -4.30 -5.45 8.37
CA SER A 194 -4.56 -5.73 9.80
C SER A 194 -5.72 -4.90 10.33
N GLY A 195 -5.70 -3.58 10.10
CA GLY A 195 -6.79 -2.72 10.57
C GLY A 195 -8.13 -3.05 9.93
N ALA A 196 -8.13 -3.30 8.63
CA ALA A 196 -9.33 -3.68 7.88
C ALA A 196 -9.87 -5.05 8.31
N ALA A 197 -9.00 -6.06 8.41
CA ALA A 197 -9.38 -7.41 8.78
C ALA A 197 -9.91 -7.48 10.22
N ALA A 198 -9.26 -6.80 11.16
CA ALA A 198 -9.73 -6.74 12.54
C ALA A 198 -11.15 -6.14 12.63
N TRP A 199 -11.37 -5.02 11.96
CA TRP A 199 -12.68 -4.38 11.94
C TRP A 199 -13.74 -5.27 11.26
N LEU A 200 -13.45 -5.81 10.08
CA LEU A 200 -14.38 -6.68 9.34
C LEU A 200 -14.69 -7.97 10.10
N ARG A 201 -13.71 -8.67 10.65
CA ARG A 201 -13.95 -9.91 11.42
C ARG A 201 -14.80 -9.67 12.66
N THR A 202 -14.70 -8.49 13.25
CA THR A 202 -15.46 -8.11 14.44
C THR A 202 -16.90 -7.71 14.10
N HIS A 203 -17.12 -6.95 13.04
CA HIS A 203 -18.43 -6.37 12.72
C HIS A 203 -19.16 -7.11 11.60
N HIS A 204 -18.43 -7.71 10.66
CA HIS A 204 -18.95 -8.37 9.46
C HIS A 204 -18.17 -9.66 9.16
N PRO A 205 -18.20 -10.67 10.07
CA PRO A 205 -17.35 -11.87 9.97
C PRO A 205 -17.61 -12.71 8.71
N GLN A 206 -18.78 -12.55 8.07
CA GLN A 206 -19.14 -13.22 6.82
C GLN A 206 -18.41 -12.69 5.59
N VAL A 207 -17.83 -11.50 5.65
CA VAL A 207 -17.14 -10.90 4.51
C VAL A 207 -15.88 -11.70 4.18
N ARG A 208 -15.75 -12.08 2.92
CA ARG A 208 -14.52 -12.66 2.39
C ARG A 208 -13.46 -11.59 2.21
N ILE A 209 -12.30 -11.79 2.81
CA ILE A 209 -11.20 -10.82 2.76
C ILE A 209 -10.05 -11.41 1.94
N ILE A 210 -9.64 -10.68 0.89
CA ILE A 210 -8.57 -11.09 -0.01
C ILE A 210 -7.45 -10.06 0.06
N GLY A 211 -6.28 -10.52 0.46
CA GLY A 211 -5.03 -9.76 0.43
C GLY A 211 -4.27 -10.01 -0.87
N VAL A 212 -3.80 -8.94 -1.49
CA VAL A 212 -3.06 -9.00 -2.75
C VAL A 212 -1.64 -8.52 -2.54
N GLU A 213 -0.67 -9.38 -2.80
CA GLU A 213 0.76 -9.06 -2.78
C GLU A 213 1.32 -9.03 -4.21
N PRO A 214 2.36 -8.23 -4.49
CA PRO A 214 3.11 -8.37 -5.72
C PRO A 214 3.93 -9.67 -5.72
N ASP A 215 4.02 -10.35 -6.85
CA ASP A 215 4.79 -11.61 -6.98
C ASP A 215 6.25 -11.43 -6.57
N GLY A 216 6.83 -10.26 -6.83
CA GLY A 216 8.23 -9.96 -6.51
C GLY A 216 8.52 -9.65 -5.04
N ALA A 217 7.49 -9.48 -4.17
CA ALA A 217 7.68 -9.19 -2.75
C ALA A 217 6.54 -9.76 -1.87
N PRO A 218 6.28 -11.08 -1.88
CA PRO A 218 5.16 -11.71 -1.18
C PRO A 218 5.52 -12.01 0.29
N CYS A 219 5.85 -10.99 1.09
CA CYS A 219 6.40 -11.19 2.43
C CYS A 219 5.40 -11.79 3.43
N VAL A 220 4.11 -11.49 3.29
CA VAL A 220 3.07 -12.05 4.18
C VAL A 220 2.78 -13.50 3.83
N ALA A 221 2.62 -13.84 2.56
CA ALA A 221 2.41 -15.23 2.13
C ALA A 221 3.60 -16.12 2.54
N ALA A 222 4.82 -15.63 2.39
CA ALA A 222 6.02 -16.33 2.82
C ALA A 222 6.04 -16.51 4.35
N ALA A 223 5.72 -15.48 5.13
CA ALA A 223 5.66 -15.56 6.60
C ALA A 223 4.57 -16.53 7.09
N ILE A 224 3.38 -16.53 6.48
CA ILE A 224 2.31 -17.48 6.79
C ILE A 224 2.78 -18.91 6.53
N SER A 225 3.42 -19.17 5.38
CA SER A 225 3.95 -20.49 5.03
C SER A 225 5.06 -20.97 6.00
N ALA A 226 5.88 -20.04 6.50
CA ALA A 226 6.94 -20.34 7.46
C ALA A 226 6.48 -20.36 8.94
N GLY A 227 5.25 -19.91 9.22
CA GLY A 227 4.71 -19.74 10.57
C GLY A 227 5.33 -18.59 11.38
N ARG A 228 6.16 -17.75 10.77
CA ARG A 228 6.84 -16.61 11.42
C ARG A 228 7.32 -15.58 10.39
N PRO A 229 7.43 -14.31 10.75
CA PRO A 229 8.10 -13.30 9.93
C PRO A 229 9.58 -13.66 9.68
N PHE A 230 10.05 -13.41 8.47
CA PHE A 230 11.46 -13.45 8.11
C PHE A 230 11.72 -12.57 6.89
N PRO A 231 12.93 -11.99 6.76
CA PRO A 231 13.25 -11.11 5.64
C PRO A 231 13.37 -11.89 4.33
N LEU A 232 12.67 -11.41 3.29
CA LEU A 232 12.86 -11.89 1.92
C LEU A 232 14.14 -11.30 1.34
N THR A 233 14.81 -12.10 0.52
CA THR A 233 15.98 -11.68 -0.26
C THR A 233 15.59 -11.45 -1.73
N ASN A 234 16.24 -10.49 -2.39
CA ASN A 234 16.06 -10.24 -3.84
C ASN A 234 14.61 -9.89 -4.23
N ILE A 235 13.95 -8.98 -3.49
CA ILE A 235 12.61 -8.52 -3.85
C ILE A 235 12.63 -7.62 -5.10
N ASP A 236 11.58 -7.70 -5.94
CA ASP A 236 11.32 -6.67 -6.96
C ASP A 236 10.63 -5.48 -6.27
N THR A 237 11.28 -4.32 -6.32
CA THR A 237 10.79 -3.09 -5.69
C THR A 237 9.90 -2.25 -6.60
N PHE A 238 9.45 -2.80 -7.72
CA PHE A 238 8.62 -2.05 -8.68
C PHE A 238 7.32 -1.55 -8.05
N VAL A 239 6.61 -2.38 -7.29
CA VAL A 239 5.40 -2.00 -6.54
C VAL A 239 5.81 -1.37 -5.20
N ASP A 240 6.54 -0.25 -5.24
CA ASP A 240 7.25 0.35 -4.11
C ASP A 240 6.41 0.63 -2.86
N GLY A 241 5.11 0.90 -3.02
CA GLY A 241 4.18 1.07 -1.89
C GLY A 241 3.79 -0.23 -1.17
N ALA A 242 4.05 -1.41 -1.77
CA ALA A 242 3.76 -2.74 -1.22
C ALA A 242 4.98 -3.68 -1.20
N ALA A 243 6.07 -3.34 -1.89
CA ALA A 243 7.29 -4.14 -1.93
C ALA A 243 8.08 -4.03 -0.61
N VAL A 244 7.69 -4.83 0.37
CA VAL A 244 8.31 -4.89 1.70
C VAL A 244 8.99 -6.24 1.87
N SER A 245 10.24 -6.23 2.34
CA SER A 245 11.00 -7.47 2.55
C SER A 245 10.57 -8.25 3.79
N LEU A 246 9.99 -7.57 4.79
CA LEU A 246 9.63 -8.15 6.08
C LEU A 246 8.28 -7.63 6.54
N VAL A 247 7.32 -8.52 6.77
CA VAL A 247 6.06 -8.19 7.45
C VAL A 247 6.33 -7.86 8.93
N GLY A 248 5.55 -6.93 9.49
CA GLY A 248 5.68 -6.61 10.91
C GLY A 248 5.22 -7.75 11.83
N ASP A 249 5.86 -7.91 12.98
CA ASP A 249 5.48 -8.96 13.93
C ASP A 249 4.02 -8.82 14.38
N TYR A 250 3.63 -7.61 14.76
CA TYR A 250 2.25 -7.32 15.16
C TYR A 250 1.26 -7.53 14.01
N THR A 251 1.56 -6.99 12.83
CA THR A 251 0.66 -7.13 11.68
C THR A 251 0.56 -8.58 11.19
N PHE A 252 1.64 -9.36 11.31
CA PHE A 252 1.62 -10.79 11.01
C PHE A 252 0.66 -11.55 11.95
N GLU A 253 0.72 -11.31 13.25
CA GLU A 253 -0.17 -11.95 14.21
C GLU A 253 -1.64 -11.66 13.93
N VAL A 254 -1.97 -10.39 13.64
CA VAL A 254 -3.34 -9.99 13.28
C VAL A 254 -3.81 -10.68 12.00
N ILE A 255 -2.98 -10.68 10.94
CA ILE A 255 -3.33 -11.27 9.65
C ILE A 255 -3.50 -12.78 9.77
N ARG A 256 -2.62 -13.46 10.52
CA ARG A 256 -2.70 -14.88 10.78
C ARG A 256 -3.99 -15.25 11.52
N GLU A 257 -4.37 -14.50 12.57
CA GLU A 257 -5.59 -14.73 13.33
C GLU A 257 -6.85 -14.42 12.52
N ALA A 258 -6.78 -13.44 11.61
CA ALA A 258 -7.90 -13.06 10.76
C ALA A 258 -8.23 -14.09 9.67
N GLU A 259 -7.34 -15.06 9.42
CA GLU A 259 -7.53 -16.12 8.41
C GLU A 259 -7.97 -15.54 7.06
N ILE A 260 -7.21 -14.55 6.55
CA ILE A 260 -7.49 -13.94 5.26
C ILE A 260 -7.01 -14.83 4.11
N GLU A 261 -7.65 -14.72 2.96
CA GLU A 261 -7.13 -15.28 1.71
C GLU A 261 -6.01 -14.40 1.16
N LEU A 262 -4.90 -14.99 0.71
CA LEU A 262 -3.80 -14.28 0.07
C LEU A 262 -3.64 -14.73 -1.38
N THR A 263 -3.45 -13.76 -2.26
CA THR A 263 -3.10 -13.99 -3.66
C THR A 263 -1.91 -13.14 -4.06
N ARG A 264 -1.20 -13.55 -5.11
CA ARG A 264 -0.06 -12.84 -5.66
C ARG A 264 -0.32 -12.48 -7.11
N ILE A 265 0.11 -11.28 -7.51
CA ILE A 265 -0.12 -10.74 -8.84
C ILE A 265 1.22 -10.32 -9.46
N PRO A 266 1.50 -10.74 -10.71
CA PRO A 266 2.69 -10.30 -11.42
C PRO A 266 2.70 -8.78 -11.63
N GLU A 267 3.86 -8.16 -11.54
CA GLU A 267 4.03 -6.71 -11.71
C GLU A 267 3.53 -6.22 -13.08
N GLY A 268 3.68 -7.03 -14.12
CA GLY A 268 3.14 -6.72 -15.45
C GLY A 268 1.61 -6.61 -15.48
N GLN A 269 0.90 -7.46 -14.71
CA GLN A 269 -0.55 -7.39 -14.57
C GLN A 269 -0.97 -6.11 -13.81
N VAL A 270 -0.21 -5.73 -12.78
CA VAL A 270 -0.42 -4.44 -12.10
C VAL A 270 -0.24 -3.27 -13.07
N CYS A 271 0.76 -3.34 -13.96
CA CYS A 271 0.99 -2.32 -14.98
C CYS A 271 -0.17 -2.23 -15.98
N SER A 272 -0.71 -3.37 -16.42
CA SER A 272 -1.88 -3.38 -17.32
C SER A 272 -3.09 -2.72 -16.63
N GLU A 273 -3.36 -3.03 -15.37
CA GLU A 273 -4.46 -2.40 -14.63
C GLU A 273 -4.22 -0.89 -14.41
N MET A 274 -2.97 -0.46 -14.15
CA MET A 274 -2.63 0.97 -14.05
C MET A 274 -2.96 1.73 -15.34
N LEU A 275 -2.67 1.12 -16.51
CA LEU A 275 -2.97 1.72 -17.81
C LEU A 275 -4.47 1.76 -18.07
N GLU A 276 -5.20 0.71 -17.75
CA GLU A 276 -6.66 0.68 -17.86
C GLU A 276 -7.33 1.71 -16.94
N MET A 277 -6.92 1.80 -15.69
CA MET A 277 -7.39 2.83 -14.76
C MET A 277 -7.15 4.23 -15.30
N TYR A 278 -5.98 4.48 -15.90
CA TYR A 278 -5.66 5.79 -16.47
C TYR A 278 -6.47 6.10 -17.73
N GLN A 279 -6.53 5.15 -18.68
CA GLN A 279 -7.11 5.37 -20.02
C GLN A 279 -8.64 5.30 -20.00
N SER A 280 -9.20 4.36 -19.24
CA SER A 280 -10.62 4.06 -19.27
C SER A 280 -11.38 4.68 -18.10
N ASP A 281 -10.78 4.67 -16.89
CA ASP A 281 -11.45 5.15 -15.67
C ASP A 281 -11.07 6.58 -15.30
N GLY A 282 -10.02 7.18 -15.91
CA GLY A 282 -9.50 8.50 -15.53
C GLY A 282 -8.83 8.53 -14.15
N ILE A 283 -8.37 7.39 -13.65
CA ILE A 283 -7.76 7.21 -12.33
C ILE A 283 -6.24 7.13 -12.45
N ILE A 284 -5.52 8.04 -11.80
CA ILE A 284 -4.06 7.99 -11.74
C ILE A 284 -3.66 7.24 -10.47
N ALA A 285 -3.48 5.92 -10.58
CA ALA A 285 -3.00 5.07 -9.49
C ALA A 285 -1.48 4.88 -9.55
N GLU A 286 -0.83 4.77 -8.39
CA GLU A 286 0.52 4.21 -8.28
C GLU A 286 0.47 2.66 -8.35
N PRO A 287 1.58 1.94 -8.54
CA PRO A 287 1.55 0.48 -8.63
C PRO A 287 0.84 -0.20 -7.45
N ALA A 288 1.13 0.20 -6.20
CA ALA A 288 0.42 -0.31 -5.03
C ALA A 288 -1.07 0.10 -5.00
N GLY A 289 -1.41 1.23 -5.62
CA GLY A 289 -2.80 1.71 -5.74
C GLY A 289 -3.66 0.86 -6.67
N ALA A 290 -3.08 0.32 -7.74
CA ALA A 290 -3.74 -0.54 -8.71
C ALA A 290 -3.73 -2.03 -8.30
N LEU A 291 -2.86 -2.43 -7.35
CA LEU A 291 -2.58 -3.84 -7.02
C LEU A 291 -3.83 -4.64 -6.65
N ALA A 292 -4.74 -4.07 -5.86
CA ALA A 292 -5.97 -4.77 -5.45
C ALA A 292 -6.92 -4.99 -6.63
N ALA A 293 -7.12 -3.99 -7.47
CA ALA A 293 -7.98 -4.09 -8.66
C ALA A 293 -7.39 -5.05 -9.69
N ALA A 294 -6.07 -5.08 -9.84
CA ALA A 294 -5.37 -6.00 -10.75
C ALA A 294 -5.61 -7.49 -10.42
N ALA A 295 -6.05 -7.81 -9.20
CA ALA A 295 -6.36 -9.18 -8.80
C ALA A 295 -7.77 -9.64 -9.21
N LEU A 296 -8.63 -8.72 -9.64
CA LEU A 296 -10.01 -9.05 -9.96
C LEU A 296 -10.10 -9.91 -11.24
N PRO A 297 -11.07 -10.84 -11.32
CA PRO A 297 -11.17 -11.80 -12.42
C PRO A 297 -11.77 -11.15 -13.69
N THR A 298 -10.99 -10.39 -14.42
CA THR A 298 -11.40 -9.68 -15.64
C THR A 298 -11.40 -10.56 -16.91
N GLY A 299 -11.34 -11.89 -16.77
CA GLY A 299 -11.33 -12.84 -17.89
C GLY A 299 -9.99 -12.96 -18.61
N GLY A 300 -8.96 -12.21 -18.19
CA GLY A 300 -7.60 -12.31 -18.72
C GLY A 300 -6.83 -13.53 -18.20
N VAL A 301 -5.73 -13.84 -18.88
CA VAL A 301 -4.78 -14.89 -18.44
C VAL A 301 -4.17 -14.44 -17.12
N GLY A 302 -4.42 -15.18 -16.02
CA GLY A 302 -3.76 -14.93 -14.74
C GLY A 302 -4.64 -14.57 -13.54
N SER A 303 -5.98 -14.46 -13.71
CA SER A 303 -6.86 -14.31 -12.56
C SER A 303 -6.73 -15.50 -11.61
N ARG A 304 -6.19 -15.25 -10.43
CA ARG A 304 -5.98 -16.27 -9.39
C ARG A 304 -7.08 -16.26 -8.33
N VAL A 305 -8.01 -15.32 -8.44
CA VAL A 305 -9.11 -15.16 -7.50
C VAL A 305 -10.43 -15.50 -8.18
N HIS A 306 -11.15 -16.45 -7.62
CA HIS A 306 -12.53 -16.74 -8.04
C HIS A 306 -13.50 -15.97 -7.15
N ILE A 307 -14.29 -15.07 -7.74
CA ILE A 307 -15.38 -14.35 -7.07
C ILE A 307 -16.69 -14.79 -7.75
N PRO A 308 -17.71 -15.23 -6.98
CA PRO A 308 -18.99 -15.60 -7.55
C PRO A 308 -19.63 -14.43 -8.32
N HIS A 309 -20.19 -14.73 -9.49
CA HIS A 309 -20.88 -13.73 -10.32
C HIS A 309 -22.02 -13.06 -9.52
N GLY A 310 -22.19 -11.76 -9.69
CA GLY A 310 -23.19 -10.96 -8.97
C GLY A 310 -22.76 -10.55 -7.55
N SER A 311 -21.57 -10.93 -7.08
CA SER A 311 -21.06 -10.48 -5.78
C SER A 311 -20.83 -8.97 -5.76
N ARG A 312 -21.04 -8.35 -4.60
CA ARG A 312 -20.60 -6.98 -4.33
C ARG A 312 -19.17 -6.98 -3.80
N VAL A 313 -18.27 -6.37 -4.56
CA VAL A 313 -16.84 -6.32 -4.28
C VAL A 313 -16.45 -4.90 -3.91
N LEU A 314 -15.80 -4.73 -2.76
CA LEU A 314 -15.14 -3.49 -2.37
C LEU A 314 -13.64 -3.64 -2.57
N SER A 315 -13.05 -2.82 -3.42
CA SER A 315 -11.60 -2.71 -3.59
C SER A 315 -11.12 -1.31 -3.23
N ILE A 316 -9.84 -1.14 -2.97
CA ILE A 316 -9.26 0.15 -2.59
C ILE A 316 -8.20 0.60 -3.61
N VAL A 317 -8.34 1.82 -4.12
CA VAL A 317 -7.24 2.54 -4.77
C VAL A 317 -6.42 3.20 -3.68
N SER A 318 -5.40 2.50 -3.20
CA SER A 318 -4.70 2.82 -1.96
C SER A 318 -3.81 4.06 -2.04
N GLY A 319 -3.38 4.44 -3.26
CA GLY A 319 -2.56 5.62 -3.49
C GLY A 319 -2.39 5.97 -4.97
N GLY A 320 -2.04 7.23 -5.21
CA GLY A 320 -1.82 7.81 -6.53
C GLY A 320 -0.54 8.65 -6.65
N ASN A 321 0.45 8.42 -5.79
CA ASN A 321 1.74 9.12 -5.82
C ASN A 321 2.67 8.54 -6.90
N ASN A 322 2.17 8.49 -8.12
CA ASN A 322 2.90 7.95 -9.26
C ASN A 322 3.93 8.93 -9.80
N ASP A 323 5.02 8.40 -10.35
CA ASP A 323 6.05 9.16 -11.04
C ASP A 323 5.84 9.00 -12.56
N VAL A 324 5.63 10.13 -13.24
CA VAL A 324 5.45 10.15 -14.70
C VAL A 324 6.63 9.52 -15.44
N ALA A 325 7.85 9.67 -14.92
CA ALA A 325 9.05 9.07 -15.51
C ALA A 325 9.00 7.53 -15.55
N ARG A 326 8.18 6.90 -14.70
CA ARG A 326 8.01 5.43 -14.65
C ARG A 326 7.04 4.88 -15.70
N TYR A 327 6.25 5.74 -16.38
CA TYR A 327 5.27 5.25 -17.33
C TYR A 327 5.87 4.48 -18.53
N ALA A 328 7.11 4.78 -18.90
CA ALA A 328 7.81 3.99 -19.92
C ALA A 328 8.01 2.52 -19.46
N ASP A 329 8.43 2.33 -18.20
CA ASP A 329 8.57 0.99 -17.59
C ASP A 329 7.21 0.32 -17.36
N VAL A 330 6.18 1.08 -16.97
CA VAL A 330 4.81 0.57 -16.81
C VAL A 330 4.28 0.02 -18.14
N VAL A 331 4.41 0.78 -19.23
CA VAL A 331 3.99 0.35 -20.58
C VAL A 331 4.78 -0.88 -21.03
N GLU A 332 6.07 -0.89 -20.80
CA GLU A 332 6.96 -2.01 -21.13
C GLU A 332 6.54 -3.31 -20.44
N ARG A 333 6.37 -3.26 -19.11
CA ARG A 333 5.96 -4.42 -18.30
C ARG A 333 4.57 -4.92 -18.68
N SER A 334 3.63 -4.01 -18.96
CA SER A 334 2.28 -4.35 -19.47
C SER A 334 2.35 -5.11 -20.79
N LEU A 335 3.08 -4.59 -21.79
CA LEU A 335 3.20 -5.21 -23.12
C LEU A 335 3.85 -6.60 -23.03
N LEU A 336 4.84 -6.78 -22.18
CA LEU A 336 5.48 -8.07 -21.92
C LEU A 336 4.49 -9.07 -21.29
N HIS A 337 3.74 -8.62 -20.27
CA HIS A 337 2.74 -9.44 -19.60
C HIS A 337 1.62 -9.91 -20.55
N GLU A 338 1.16 -9.01 -21.42
CA GLU A 338 0.11 -9.29 -22.41
C GLU A 338 0.60 -10.09 -23.62
N GLY A 339 1.90 -10.41 -23.69
CA GLY A 339 2.47 -11.10 -24.84
C GLY A 339 2.47 -10.27 -26.12
N ARG A 340 2.37 -8.94 -26.01
CA ARG A 340 2.38 -7.98 -27.13
C ARG A 340 3.77 -7.46 -27.48
N LYS A 341 4.75 -7.74 -26.61
CA LYS A 341 6.17 -7.45 -26.82
C LYS A 341 7.00 -8.64 -26.39
N HIS A 342 8.01 -8.96 -27.17
CA HIS A 342 8.92 -10.07 -26.89
C HIS A 342 10.37 -9.61 -27.09
N TYR A 343 11.26 -10.13 -26.27
CA TYR A 343 12.70 -9.98 -26.41
C TYR A 343 13.32 -11.31 -26.77
N PHE A 344 14.15 -11.31 -27.81
CA PHE A 344 14.87 -12.48 -28.26
C PHE A 344 16.39 -12.28 -28.10
N LEU A 345 17.05 -13.19 -27.44
CA LEU A 345 18.50 -13.26 -27.46
C LEU A 345 18.92 -14.18 -28.61
N VAL A 346 19.54 -13.61 -29.63
CA VAL A 346 19.96 -14.35 -30.81
C VAL A 346 21.49 -14.37 -30.88
N ASN A 347 22.07 -15.57 -30.85
CA ASN A 347 23.50 -15.75 -31.06
C ASN A 347 23.78 -15.95 -32.55
N PHE A 348 24.62 -15.10 -33.12
CA PHE A 348 25.08 -15.22 -34.49
C PHE A 348 26.47 -15.81 -34.53
N PRO A 349 26.77 -16.71 -35.49
CA PRO A 349 28.16 -17.08 -35.79
C PRO A 349 28.91 -15.81 -36.19
N GLN A 350 30.20 -15.75 -35.84
CA GLN A 350 31.09 -14.63 -36.20
C GLN A 350 31.49 -14.69 -37.69
N GLU A 351 30.50 -14.54 -38.55
CA GLU A 351 30.68 -14.58 -40.02
C GLU A 351 30.10 -13.29 -40.67
N PRO A 352 30.74 -12.74 -41.69
CA PRO A 352 30.20 -11.64 -42.46
C PRO A 352 28.79 -11.92 -42.99
N GLY A 353 27.83 -11.03 -42.76
CA GLY A 353 26.46 -11.12 -43.26
C GLY A 353 25.52 -12.02 -42.45
N ALA A 354 25.93 -12.61 -41.31
CA ALA A 354 25.05 -13.43 -40.47
C ALA A 354 23.81 -12.66 -39.96
N LEU A 355 23.96 -11.45 -39.49
CA LEU A 355 22.84 -10.58 -39.08
C LEU A 355 21.91 -10.23 -40.24
N ARG A 356 22.47 -9.96 -41.42
CA ARG A 356 21.68 -9.64 -42.60
C ARG A 356 20.80 -10.82 -43.02
N ARG A 357 21.36 -12.03 -43.02
CA ARG A 357 20.58 -13.25 -43.34
C ARG A 357 19.45 -13.55 -42.37
N PHE A 358 19.56 -13.04 -41.15
CA PHE A 358 18.49 -13.15 -40.15
C PHE A 358 17.39 -12.11 -40.33
N LEU A 359 17.73 -10.92 -40.85
CA LEU A 359 16.79 -9.81 -41.02
C LEU A 359 16.06 -9.88 -42.38
N ASP A 360 16.64 -10.55 -43.39
CA ASP A 360 16.00 -10.81 -44.71
C ASP A 360 15.02 -12.00 -44.63
#